data_9028d5a2e3489f70aaa98fea4588ef44
#
_entry.id   9028d5a2e3489f70aaa98fea4588ef44
#
_cell.length_a   1.000
_cell.length_b   1.000
_cell.length_c   1.000
_cell.angle_alpha   90.00
_cell.angle_beta   90.00
_cell.angle_gamma   90.00
#
_symmetry.space_group_name_H-M   'P 1'
#
loop_
_entity.id
_entity.type
_entity.pdbx_description
1 polymer ?
#
loop_
_entity_poly.entity_id
_entity_poly.type
_entity_poly.pdbx_seq_one_letter_code
_entity_poly.pdbx_strand_id
1 'polypeptide(L)'
;MAIQYRVDPSAFIKQELKENPFVAQDPKTEQRERPLNVLLLGSGGRESALAWKMAQSPRMGHLFIAPGNGGTGAFGTNIALKPTDFDAVAGAIDANAIDLVVVGNEDPLVAGLRDYLAKERPGVLVVGPGADGARLEGSKEWAKEFMTRHGVPTARYRSFTAATAAEGRAFLGELRPPYVLKADGLAAGKGVLIIDDLEEARRSLDEMLSGMFGNASSTVVVEEFLSGIECSVFVLTDGRGGYRILPVAKDYKRVGEGDKGPNTGGMGAVSPVVFADDAFMAKVEERIVRPTVDGLIADGIDYRGFIFLGLINVGGDPMVIEYNARMGDPETEVVMLRIASDLLPALEAAARGDLGDVRVDIDPRAATTVIAVSGGYPGKYAKGLPIAIADSLPEGVTLFHAGTTASAGGLVTSGGRVIACSAIAPTVGDALAASYAAVDAVSFENKNFRRDIGRDLLALG
;
A
#
# COMPACT_ATOMS: atom_id res chain seq x y z
N MET A 1 -36.18 -15.55 -11.29
CA MET A 1 -36.28 -15.15 -9.88
C MET A 1 -34.95 -14.52 -9.50
N ALA A 2 -34.88 -13.20 -9.37
CA ALA A 2 -33.64 -12.51 -9.00
C ALA A 2 -33.49 -12.62 -7.48
N ILE A 3 -32.48 -13.37 -7.03
CA ILE A 3 -32.11 -13.40 -5.61
C ILE A 3 -31.37 -12.12 -5.33
N GLN A 4 -32.04 -11.14 -4.72
CA GLN A 4 -31.42 -9.97 -4.13
C GLN A 4 -30.70 -10.43 -2.87
N TYR A 5 -29.35 -10.50 -2.92
CA TYR A 5 -28.55 -10.59 -1.72
C TYR A 5 -28.63 -9.24 -0.98
N ARG A 6 -29.60 -9.12 -0.06
CA ARG A 6 -29.57 -8.16 1.04
C ARG A 6 -28.83 -8.81 2.20
N VAL A 7 -27.50 -8.85 2.12
CA VAL A 7 -26.72 -8.94 3.36
C VAL A 7 -26.76 -7.52 3.90
N ASP A 8 -27.42 -7.32 5.03
CA ASP A 8 -27.36 -6.06 5.77
C ASP A 8 -25.98 -5.97 6.42
N PRO A 9 -25.04 -5.17 5.86
CA PRO A 9 -23.69 -5.07 6.41
C PRO A 9 -23.69 -4.56 7.84
N SER A 10 -24.74 -3.82 8.23
CA SER A 10 -24.88 -3.26 9.58
C SER A 10 -25.15 -4.31 10.65
N ALA A 11 -25.73 -5.46 10.28
CA ALA A 11 -25.99 -6.55 11.21
C ALA A 11 -24.74 -7.36 11.51
N PHE A 12 -23.88 -7.61 10.50
CA PHE A 12 -22.61 -8.32 10.65
C PHE A 12 -21.60 -7.48 11.46
N ILE A 13 -21.49 -6.19 11.12
CA ILE A 13 -20.63 -5.23 11.83
C ILE A 13 -21.07 -5.06 13.29
N LYS A 14 -22.37 -5.00 13.55
CA LYS A 14 -22.91 -4.87 14.92
C LYS A 14 -22.69 -6.12 15.77
N GLN A 15 -22.59 -7.29 15.17
CA GLN A 15 -22.36 -8.54 15.91
C GLN A 15 -20.88 -8.69 16.28
N GLU A 16 -19.93 -8.43 15.35
CA GLU A 16 -18.49 -8.44 15.65
C GLU A 16 -18.08 -7.38 16.67
N LEU A 17 -18.69 -6.17 16.63
CA LEU A 17 -18.42 -5.10 17.62
C LEU A 17 -18.93 -5.44 19.01
N LYS A 18 -19.96 -6.31 19.16
CA LYS A 18 -20.47 -6.75 20.47
C LYS A 18 -19.61 -7.83 21.11
N GLU A 19 -18.84 -8.58 20.33
CA GLU A 19 -18.08 -9.74 20.80
C GLU A 19 -16.57 -9.48 20.89
N ASN A 20 -16.09 -8.26 20.52
CA ASN A 20 -14.69 -7.90 20.67
C ASN A 20 -14.44 -7.29 22.07
N PRO A 21 -13.83 -8.04 23.03
CA PRO A 21 -13.61 -7.59 24.41
C PRO A 21 -12.56 -6.48 24.56
N PHE A 22 -11.91 -6.06 23.46
CA PHE A 22 -10.82 -5.07 23.46
C PHE A 22 -11.27 -3.65 23.10
N VAL A 23 -12.54 -3.39 22.87
CA VAL A 23 -13.06 -2.01 22.78
C VAL A 23 -13.17 -1.46 24.20
N ALA A 24 -12.06 -1.02 24.78
CA ALA A 24 -12.06 -0.25 26.00
C ALA A 24 -12.76 1.09 25.73
N GLN A 25 -13.97 1.24 26.24
CA GLN A 25 -14.65 2.53 26.28
C GLN A 25 -13.88 3.43 27.25
N ASP A 26 -13.21 4.45 26.72
CA ASP A 26 -12.62 5.52 27.54
C ASP A 26 -13.75 6.44 28.00
N PRO A 27 -13.99 6.57 29.36
CA PRO A 27 -15.11 7.34 29.90
C PRO A 27 -14.97 8.86 29.78
N LYS A 28 -13.91 9.38 29.15
CA LYS A 28 -13.60 10.83 29.14
C LYS A 28 -13.96 11.58 27.84
N THR A 29 -14.59 10.96 26.86
CA THR A 29 -14.98 11.62 25.61
C THR A 29 -16.51 11.67 25.44
N GLU A 30 -17.22 12.39 26.30
CA GLU A 30 -18.66 12.68 26.13
C GLU A 30 -18.98 13.83 25.14
N GLN A 31 -18.02 14.39 24.46
CA GLN A 31 -18.33 15.17 23.27
C GLN A 31 -18.30 14.21 22.06
N ARG A 32 -19.46 13.69 21.66
CA ARG A 32 -19.63 13.01 20.37
C ARG A 32 -19.23 14.01 19.27
N GLU A 33 -18.00 13.91 18.81
CA GLU A 33 -17.55 14.65 17.64
C GLU A 33 -18.46 14.30 16.46
N ARG A 34 -18.79 15.30 15.66
CA ARG A 34 -19.65 15.13 14.49
C ARG A 34 -19.16 13.99 13.60
N PRO A 35 -20.05 13.11 13.10
CA PRO A 35 -19.65 12.12 12.08
C PRO A 35 -19.00 12.78 10.88
N LEU A 36 -18.02 12.11 10.27
CA LEU A 36 -17.26 12.59 9.12
C LEU A 36 -17.77 11.95 7.84
N ASN A 37 -17.99 12.75 6.81
CA ASN A 37 -18.10 12.27 5.43
C ASN A 37 -16.71 12.14 4.83
N VAL A 38 -16.38 10.94 4.35
CA VAL A 38 -15.04 10.61 3.86
C VAL A 38 -15.09 10.27 2.38
N LEU A 39 -14.14 10.82 1.60
CA LEU A 39 -13.89 10.42 0.23
C LEU A 39 -12.57 9.65 0.15
N LEU A 40 -12.63 8.36 -0.19
CA LEU A 40 -11.49 7.52 -0.47
C LEU A 40 -11.22 7.47 -1.97
N LEU A 41 -10.03 7.86 -2.39
CA LEU A 41 -9.62 7.87 -3.80
C LEU A 41 -8.82 6.61 -4.14
N GLY A 42 -9.30 5.84 -5.12
CA GLY A 42 -8.70 4.64 -5.65
C GLY A 42 -9.70 3.49 -5.86
N SER A 43 -9.20 2.32 -6.29
CA SER A 43 -10.05 1.19 -6.70
C SER A 43 -9.42 -0.18 -6.50
N GLY A 44 -8.22 -0.26 -5.90
CA GLY A 44 -7.48 -1.51 -5.68
C GLY A 44 -7.93 -2.28 -4.44
N GLY A 45 -7.20 -3.35 -4.14
CA GLY A 45 -7.37 -4.12 -2.91
C GLY A 45 -7.04 -3.30 -1.67
N ARG A 46 -6.02 -2.46 -1.75
CA ARG A 46 -5.66 -1.46 -0.72
C ARG A 46 -6.84 -0.57 -0.36
N GLU A 47 -7.51 0.01 -1.35
CA GLU A 47 -8.66 0.88 -1.11
C GLU A 47 -9.85 0.08 -0.56
N SER A 48 -10.04 -1.17 -0.99
CA SER A 48 -11.06 -2.05 -0.38
C SER A 48 -10.79 -2.30 1.10
N ALA A 49 -9.54 -2.57 1.49
CA ALA A 49 -9.15 -2.80 2.87
C ALA A 49 -9.26 -1.52 3.73
N LEU A 50 -8.85 -0.36 3.19
CA LEU A 50 -9.05 0.94 3.84
C LEU A 50 -10.55 1.25 4.04
N ALA A 51 -11.37 1.03 3.00
CA ALA A 51 -12.82 1.24 3.07
C ALA A 51 -13.46 0.34 4.12
N TRP A 52 -13.10 -0.95 4.13
CA TRP A 52 -13.56 -1.92 5.14
C TRP A 52 -13.22 -1.47 6.56
N LYS A 53 -11.98 -1.01 6.78
CA LYS A 53 -11.54 -0.58 8.12
C LYS A 53 -12.20 0.72 8.55
N MET A 54 -12.28 1.72 7.68
CA MET A 54 -12.91 3.01 8.00
C MET A 54 -14.42 2.90 8.21
N ALA A 55 -15.11 2.03 7.46
CA ALA A 55 -16.56 1.82 7.62
C ALA A 55 -16.96 1.26 8.99
N GLN A 56 -16.02 0.69 9.75
CA GLN A 56 -16.26 0.19 11.11
C GLN A 56 -16.28 1.31 12.17
N SER A 57 -15.83 2.52 11.81
CA SER A 57 -15.76 3.64 12.75
C SER A 57 -17.15 4.11 13.15
N PRO A 58 -17.45 4.28 14.46
CA PRO A 58 -18.67 4.90 14.93
C PRO A 58 -18.76 6.39 14.52
N ARG A 59 -17.64 6.98 14.11
CA ARG A 59 -17.55 8.36 13.60
C ARG A 59 -17.74 8.48 12.09
N MET A 60 -17.93 7.36 11.37
CA MET A 60 -18.21 7.39 9.95
C MET A 60 -19.63 7.93 9.71
N GLY A 61 -19.75 9.09 9.06
CA GLY A 61 -21.00 9.62 8.57
C GLY A 61 -21.39 8.92 7.27
N HIS A 62 -20.67 9.19 6.21
CA HIS A 62 -20.81 8.50 4.94
C HIS A 62 -19.45 8.30 4.28
N LEU A 63 -19.23 7.10 3.71
CA LEU A 63 -18.01 6.77 2.96
C LEU A 63 -18.32 6.79 1.46
N PHE A 64 -17.60 7.62 0.72
CA PHE A 64 -17.60 7.65 -0.74
C PHE A 64 -16.27 7.09 -1.24
N ILE A 65 -16.30 6.28 -2.30
CA ILE A 65 -15.10 5.66 -2.88
C ILE A 65 -15.04 5.99 -4.37
N ALA A 66 -13.91 6.49 -4.85
CA ALA A 66 -13.81 6.98 -6.21
C ALA A 66 -12.53 6.48 -6.93
N PRO A 67 -12.67 5.71 -8.00
CA PRO A 67 -13.93 5.21 -8.57
C PRO A 67 -14.52 3.99 -7.84
N GLY A 68 -13.75 3.36 -6.90
CA GLY A 68 -14.12 2.11 -6.27
C GLY A 68 -14.04 0.91 -7.22
N ASN A 69 -14.57 -0.23 -6.79
CA ASN A 69 -14.60 -1.48 -7.55
C ASN A 69 -15.88 -2.28 -7.27
N GLY A 70 -15.92 -3.54 -7.73
CA GLY A 70 -17.10 -4.38 -7.61
C GLY A 70 -17.49 -4.78 -6.18
N GLY A 71 -16.59 -4.61 -5.20
CA GLY A 71 -16.82 -4.94 -3.79
C GLY A 71 -16.96 -3.74 -2.86
N THR A 72 -16.41 -2.59 -3.22
CA THR A 72 -16.36 -1.41 -2.32
C THR A 72 -17.74 -0.81 -2.02
N GLY A 73 -18.74 -1.11 -2.86
CA GLY A 73 -20.15 -0.75 -2.60
C GLY A 73 -20.75 -1.37 -1.33
N ALA A 74 -20.11 -2.40 -0.77
CA ALA A 74 -20.51 -2.97 0.52
C ALA A 74 -20.14 -2.06 1.72
N PHE A 75 -19.18 -1.17 1.54
CA PHE A 75 -18.64 -0.31 2.61
C PHE A 75 -19.09 1.17 2.47
N GLY A 76 -19.49 1.57 1.29
CA GLY A 76 -19.87 2.96 1.01
C GLY A 76 -20.48 3.13 -0.37
N THR A 77 -20.51 4.36 -0.87
CA THR A 77 -21.04 4.71 -2.19
C THR A 77 -19.89 4.93 -3.18
N ASN A 78 -19.87 4.15 -4.26
CA ASN A 78 -18.91 4.38 -5.35
C ASN A 78 -19.32 5.62 -6.17
N ILE A 79 -18.34 6.48 -6.44
CA ILE A 79 -18.52 7.67 -7.31
C ILE A 79 -17.65 7.49 -8.56
N ALA A 80 -18.27 7.53 -9.74
CA ALA A 80 -17.57 7.40 -11.01
C ALA A 80 -16.79 8.70 -11.34
N LEU A 81 -15.58 8.84 -10.79
CA LEU A 81 -14.65 9.91 -11.12
C LEU A 81 -13.21 9.39 -11.18
N LYS A 82 -12.36 10.11 -11.90
CA LYS A 82 -10.93 9.79 -11.98
C LYS A 82 -10.18 10.58 -10.90
N PRO A 83 -9.38 9.93 -10.01
CA PRO A 83 -8.68 10.62 -8.92
C PRO A 83 -7.73 11.74 -9.35
N THR A 84 -7.25 11.73 -10.60
CA THR A 84 -6.39 12.77 -11.17
C THR A 84 -7.18 13.90 -11.88
N ASP A 85 -8.50 13.84 -11.91
CA ASP A 85 -9.38 14.94 -12.33
C ASP A 85 -9.74 15.77 -11.09
N PHE A 86 -8.92 16.75 -10.78
CA PHE A 86 -9.03 17.54 -9.55
C PHE A 86 -10.31 18.36 -9.46
N ASP A 87 -10.83 18.83 -10.60
CA ASP A 87 -12.09 19.56 -10.63
C ASP A 87 -13.27 18.63 -10.31
N ALA A 88 -13.24 17.40 -10.85
CA ALA A 88 -14.24 16.39 -10.51
C ALA A 88 -14.17 15.98 -9.02
N VAL A 89 -12.96 15.87 -8.46
CA VAL A 89 -12.76 15.60 -7.02
C VAL A 89 -13.33 16.75 -6.19
N ALA A 90 -13.02 18.01 -6.52
CA ALA A 90 -13.57 19.17 -5.82
C ALA A 90 -15.10 19.26 -5.92
N GLY A 91 -15.65 18.95 -7.10
CA GLY A 91 -17.10 18.87 -7.28
C GLY A 91 -17.77 17.79 -6.44
N ALA A 92 -17.13 16.61 -6.31
CA ALA A 92 -17.62 15.54 -5.45
C ALA A 92 -17.56 15.92 -3.95
N ILE A 93 -16.52 16.66 -3.54
CA ILE A 93 -16.39 17.20 -2.18
C ILE A 93 -17.56 18.11 -1.85
N ASP A 94 -17.89 19.05 -2.72
CA ASP A 94 -19.00 20.00 -2.51
C ASP A 94 -20.36 19.28 -2.50
N ALA A 95 -20.58 18.41 -3.48
CA ALA A 95 -21.86 17.72 -3.66
C ALA A 95 -22.20 16.76 -2.49
N ASN A 96 -21.19 16.24 -1.80
CA ASN A 96 -21.36 15.23 -0.75
C ASN A 96 -20.91 15.74 0.64
N ALA A 97 -20.62 17.03 0.78
CA ALA A 97 -20.16 17.65 2.04
C ALA A 97 -19.02 16.86 2.69
N ILE A 98 -17.98 16.55 1.90
CA ILE A 98 -16.83 15.75 2.35
C ILE A 98 -15.99 16.54 3.36
N ASP A 99 -15.69 15.93 4.49
CA ASP A 99 -14.85 16.48 5.55
C ASP A 99 -13.39 16.03 5.42
N LEU A 100 -13.17 14.78 4.96
CA LEU A 100 -11.87 14.15 4.87
C LEU A 100 -11.69 13.42 3.54
N VAL A 101 -10.59 13.68 2.85
CA VAL A 101 -10.15 12.93 1.67
C VAL A 101 -8.99 12.01 2.07
N VAL A 102 -9.09 10.72 1.75
CA VAL A 102 -8.01 9.75 1.91
C VAL A 102 -7.53 9.33 0.51
N VAL A 103 -6.26 9.57 0.21
CA VAL A 103 -5.70 9.27 -1.11
C VAL A 103 -5.02 7.90 -1.07
N GLY A 104 -5.59 6.94 -1.81
CA GLY A 104 -5.11 5.56 -1.80
C GLY A 104 -3.92 5.32 -2.72
N ASN A 105 -3.86 5.94 -3.89
CA ASN A 105 -2.82 5.72 -4.89
C ASN A 105 -1.92 6.94 -5.13
N GLU A 106 -0.75 6.71 -5.71
CA GLU A 106 0.34 7.68 -5.88
C GLU A 106 0.07 8.78 -6.91
N ASP A 107 -0.61 8.46 -8.02
CA ASP A 107 -0.77 9.39 -9.15
C ASP A 107 -1.35 10.76 -8.75
N PRO A 108 -2.46 10.86 -8.00
CA PRO A 108 -2.99 12.16 -7.58
C PRO A 108 -2.10 12.87 -6.56
N LEU A 109 -1.31 12.13 -5.75
CA LEU A 109 -0.38 12.72 -4.79
C LEU A 109 0.78 13.40 -5.52
N VAL A 110 1.42 12.69 -6.44
CA VAL A 110 2.53 13.21 -7.25
C VAL A 110 2.07 14.37 -8.13
N ALA A 111 0.82 14.31 -8.63
CA ALA A 111 0.22 15.40 -9.41
C ALA A 111 -0.22 16.62 -8.56
N GLY A 112 -0.12 16.57 -7.22
CA GLY A 112 -0.37 17.71 -6.34
C GLY A 112 -1.82 17.92 -5.94
N LEU A 113 -2.63 16.88 -5.84
CA LEU A 113 -4.03 16.97 -5.43
C LEU A 113 -4.19 17.68 -4.08
N ARG A 114 -3.34 17.38 -3.08
CA ARG A 114 -3.43 18.05 -1.78
C ARG A 114 -3.20 19.55 -1.89
N ASP A 115 -2.21 19.95 -2.69
CA ASP A 115 -1.88 21.37 -2.88
C ASP A 115 -3.03 22.10 -3.58
N TYR A 116 -3.65 21.46 -4.58
CA TYR A 116 -4.85 21.95 -5.22
C TYR A 116 -6.01 22.11 -4.23
N LEU A 117 -6.31 21.08 -3.42
CA LEU A 117 -7.40 21.13 -2.45
C LEU A 117 -7.13 22.13 -1.32
N ALA A 118 -5.89 22.29 -0.89
CA ALA A 118 -5.52 23.29 0.11
C ALA A 118 -5.84 24.73 -0.36
N LYS A 119 -5.77 24.98 -1.66
CA LYS A 119 -6.10 26.26 -2.28
C LYS A 119 -7.60 26.40 -2.54
N GLU A 120 -8.21 25.41 -3.18
CA GLU A 120 -9.59 25.49 -3.67
C GLU A 120 -10.62 25.10 -2.60
N ARG A 121 -10.25 24.27 -1.62
CA ARG A 121 -11.12 23.75 -0.54
C ARG A 121 -10.39 23.71 0.81
N PRO A 122 -9.93 24.87 1.34
CA PRO A 122 -9.04 24.92 2.52
C PRO A 122 -9.64 24.34 3.80
N GLY A 123 -10.95 24.09 3.84
CA GLY A 123 -11.63 23.48 4.97
C GLY A 123 -11.63 21.95 4.96
N VAL A 124 -11.20 21.32 3.86
CA VAL A 124 -11.21 19.86 3.70
C VAL A 124 -9.88 19.27 4.17
N LEU A 125 -9.97 18.26 5.02
CA LEU A 125 -8.79 17.51 5.48
C LEU A 125 -8.34 16.53 4.41
N VAL A 126 -7.02 16.34 4.29
CA VAL A 126 -6.45 15.40 3.31
C VAL A 126 -5.41 14.52 3.98
N VAL A 127 -5.59 13.20 3.91
CA VAL A 127 -4.58 12.19 4.21
C VAL A 127 -3.83 11.86 2.93
N GLY A 128 -2.63 12.37 2.84
CA GLY A 128 -1.70 12.29 1.71
C GLY A 128 -0.79 13.51 1.70
N PRO A 129 0.48 13.38 1.27
CA PRO A 129 1.38 14.52 1.14
C PRO A 129 0.99 15.44 -0.03
N GLY A 130 1.50 16.67 0.00
CA GLY A 130 1.58 17.53 -1.19
C GLY A 130 2.60 16.99 -2.20
N ALA A 131 2.70 17.65 -3.36
CA ALA A 131 3.60 17.23 -4.43
C ALA A 131 5.06 17.12 -3.98
N ASP A 132 5.53 18.05 -3.13
CA ASP A 132 6.90 18.01 -2.61
C ASP A 132 7.16 16.75 -1.75
N GLY A 133 6.24 16.38 -0.86
CA GLY A 133 6.36 15.18 -0.05
C GLY A 133 6.19 13.89 -0.88
N ALA A 134 5.33 13.92 -1.90
CA ALA A 134 5.13 12.81 -2.80
C ALA A 134 6.37 12.48 -3.66
N ARG A 135 7.37 13.35 -3.72
CA ARG A 135 8.68 13.08 -4.33
C ARG A 135 9.42 11.90 -3.69
N LEU A 136 9.12 11.54 -2.44
CA LEU A 136 9.65 10.30 -1.84
C LEU A 136 9.35 9.06 -2.69
N GLU A 137 8.18 9.01 -3.38
CA GLU A 137 7.83 7.95 -4.31
C GLU A 137 8.04 8.38 -5.77
N GLY A 138 7.74 9.64 -6.08
CA GLY A 138 7.74 10.18 -7.45
C GLY A 138 9.12 10.31 -8.08
N SER A 139 10.19 10.41 -7.29
CA SER A 139 11.58 10.49 -7.76
C SER A 139 12.51 9.68 -6.85
N LYS A 140 13.08 8.61 -7.39
CA LYS A 140 14.05 7.77 -6.65
C LYS A 140 15.37 8.50 -6.39
N GLU A 141 15.80 9.33 -7.33
CA GLU A 141 16.97 10.19 -7.17
C GLU A 141 16.77 11.12 -5.98
N TRP A 142 15.66 11.86 -5.94
CA TRP A 142 15.36 12.76 -4.84
C TRP A 142 15.25 12.02 -3.49
N ALA A 143 14.60 10.85 -3.48
CA ALA A 143 14.49 10.02 -2.28
C ALA A 143 15.87 9.57 -1.77
N LYS A 144 16.79 9.19 -2.66
CA LYS A 144 18.17 8.83 -2.32
C LYS A 144 18.97 10.04 -1.78
N GLU A 145 18.82 11.21 -2.40
CA GLU A 145 19.43 12.44 -1.91
C GLU A 145 18.87 12.82 -0.53
N PHE A 146 17.55 12.70 -0.34
CA PHE A 146 16.89 12.91 0.96
C PHE A 146 17.49 11.97 2.03
N MET A 147 17.57 10.66 1.75
CA MET A 147 18.15 9.68 2.67
C MET A 147 19.61 10.04 3.02
N THR A 148 20.40 10.46 2.04
CA THR A 148 21.79 10.86 2.25
C THR A 148 21.90 12.10 3.14
N ARG A 149 21.08 13.14 2.90
CA ARG A 149 21.07 14.38 3.69
C ARG A 149 20.70 14.14 5.15
N HIS A 150 19.77 13.24 5.39
CA HIS A 150 19.20 12.99 6.72
C HIS A 150 19.74 11.73 7.40
N GLY A 151 20.78 11.11 6.82
CA GLY A 151 21.48 9.97 7.42
C GLY A 151 20.66 8.68 7.49
N VAL A 152 19.65 8.54 6.62
CA VAL A 152 18.85 7.31 6.53
C VAL A 152 19.61 6.23 5.78
N PRO A 153 19.82 5.03 6.36
CA PRO A 153 20.62 3.98 5.73
C PRO A 153 19.95 3.42 4.47
N THR A 154 20.69 3.41 3.38
CA THR A 154 20.27 2.89 2.08
C THR A 154 21.48 2.37 1.29
N ALA A 155 21.24 1.68 0.16
CA ALA A 155 22.28 1.21 -0.75
C ALA A 155 23.17 2.35 -1.28
N ARG A 156 24.45 2.09 -1.50
CA ARG A 156 25.34 2.98 -2.26
C ARG A 156 24.76 3.19 -3.66
N TYR A 157 24.67 4.42 -4.10
CA TYR A 157 24.04 4.75 -5.36
C TYR A 157 24.71 5.93 -6.07
N ARG A 158 24.44 6.08 -7.37
CA ARG A 158 24.63 7.30 -8.16
C ARG A 158 23.55 7.40 -9.23
N SER A 159 23.18 8.63 -9.56
CA SER A 159 22.19 8.92 -10.60
C SER A 159 22.88 9.36 -11.89
N PHE A 160 22.33 8.96 -13.02
CA PHE A 160 22.88 9.24 -14.34
C PHE A 160 21.78 9.64 -15.33
N THR A 161 22.14 10.55 -16.23
CA THR A 161 21.32 10.98 -17.37
C THR A 161 22.01 10.58 -18.67
N ALA A 162 21.37 10.82 -19.81
CA ALA A 162 21.99 10.58 -21.12
C ALA A 162 23.33 11.32 -21.27
N ALA A 163 23.48 12.52 -20.66
CA ALA A 163 24.73 13.29 -20.69
C ALA A 163 25.86 12.66 -19.88
N THR A 164 25.53 11.88 -18.84
CA THR A 164 26.51 11.25 -17.92
C THR A 164 26.55 9.72 -18.05
N ALA A 165 26.03 9.17 -19.16
CA ALA A 165 25.96 7.71 -19.39
C ALA A 165 27.35 7.02 -19.35
N ALA A 166 28.41 7.71 -19.82
CA ALA A 166 29.78 7.18 -19.75
C ALA A 166 30.26 7.00 -18.29
N GLU A 167 29.92 7.93 -17.42
CA GLU A 167 30.22 7.85 -15.97
C GLU A 167 29.39 6.72 -15.32
N GLY A 168 28.15 6.54 -15.75
CA GLY A 168 27.29 5.44 -15.29
C GLY A 168 27.87 4.06 -15.62
N ARG A 169 28.37 3.88 -16.86
CA ARG A 169 29.05 2.62 -17.24
C ARG A 169 30.35 2.40 -16.45
N ALA A 170 31.06 3.46 -16.10
CA ALA A 170 32.25 3.37 -15.23
C ALA A 170 31.86 2.97 -13.81
N PHE A 171 30.83 3.62 -13.23
CA PHE A 171 30.34 3.33 -11.88
C PHE A 171 29.84 1.88 -11.73
N LEU A 172 29.19 1.31 -12.74
CA LEU A 172 28.83 -0.11 -12.75
C LEU A 172 30.06 -1.01 -12.57
N GLY A 173 31.21 -0.65 -13.11
CA GLY A 173 32.47 -1.37 -12.93
C GLY A 173 33.06 -1.28 -11.50
N GLU A 174 32.59 -0.37 -10.66
CA GLU A 174 32.98 -0.24 -9.25
C GLU A 174 32.10 -1.10 -8.31
N LEU A 175 30.94 -1.53 -8.80
CA LEU A 175 29.98 -2.33 -8.04
C LEU A 175 30.25 -3.83 -8.22
N ARG A 176 29.63 -4.62 -7.39
CA ARG A 176 29.59 -6.09 -7.52
C ARG A 176 28.23 -6.55 -8.02
N PRO A 177 28.16 -7.61 -8.84
CA PRO A 177 26.89 -8.16 -9.26
C PRO A 177 26.09 -8.76 -8.06
N PRO A 178 24.76 -8.77 -8.13
CA PRO A 178 23.92 -8.21 -9.19
C PRO A 178 23.93 -6.68 -9.21
N TYR A 179 23.72 -6.08 -10.39
CA TYR A 179 23.62 -4.63 -10.57
C TYR A 179 22.15 -4.21 -10.55
N VAL A 180 21.83 -3.13 -9.83
CA VAL A 180 20.45 -2.63 -9.70
C VAL A 180 20.33 -1.30 -10.43
N LEU A 181 19.48 -1.26 -11.45
CA LEU A 181 19.17 -0.07 -12.23
C LEU A 181 17.70 0.29 -12.04
N LYS A 182 17.42 1.53 -11.64
CA LYS A 182 16.04 2.00 -11.38
C LYS A 182 15.75 3.25 -12.21
N ALA A 183 14.68 3.22 -13.00
CA ALA A 183 14.14 4.43 -13.62
C ALA A 183 13.66 5.37 -12.49
N ASP A 184 13.97 6.65 -12.58
CA ASP A 184 13.71 7.64 -11.53
C ASP A 184 12.21 7.83 -11.28
N GLY A 185 11.43 8.05 -12.35
CA GLY A 185 9.99 8.31 -12.24
C GLY A 185 9.13 7.07 -11.99
N LEU A 186 7.82 7.32 -11.89
CA LEU A 186 6.81 6.26 -11.75
C LEU A 186 6.80 5.35 -13.00
N ALA A 187 7.03 4.07 -12.81
CA ALA A 187 7.06 3.07 -13.87
C ALA A 187 6.21 1.81 -13.55
N ALA A 188 5.19 1.98 -12.69
CA ALA A 188 4.25 0.92 -12.30
C ALA A 188 4.93 -0.40 -11.87
N GLY A 189 6.02 -0.31 -11.08
CA GLY A 189 6.80 -1.44 -10.60
C GLY A 189 7.69 -2.14 -11.65
N LYS A 190 7.76 -1.62 -12.88
CA LYS A 190 8.53 -2.22 -14.00
C LYS A 190 9.87 -1.54 -14.24
N GLY A 191 10.12 -0.39 -13.64
CA GLY A 191 11.31 0.44 -13.86
C GLY A 191 12.56 -0.03 -13.10
N VAL A 192 12.59 -1.25 -12.56
CA VAL A 192 13.73 -1.81 -11.81
C VAL A 192 14.26 -3.04 -12.54
N LEU A 193 15.55 -3.01 -12.87
CA LEU A 193 16.28 -4.14 -13.46
C LEU A 193 17.35 -4.61 -12.47
N ILE A 194 17.45 -5.92 -12.28
CA ILE A 194 18.49 -6.58 -11.49
C ILE A 194 19.22 -7.51 -12.43
N ILE A 195 20.52 -7.28 -12.64
CA ILE A 195 21.30 -7.87 -13.74
C ILE A 195 22.62 -8.43 -13.18
N ASP A 196 22.94 -9.67 -13.52
CA ASP A 196 24.14 -10.35 -13.02
C ASP A 196 25.39 -10.05 -13.87
N ASP A 197 25.22 -9.79 -15.17
CA ASP A 197 26.32 -9.56 -16.12
C ASP A 197 26.60 -8.06 -16.28
N LEU A 198 27.88 -7.67 -16.17
CA LEU A 198 28.29 -6.26 -16.26
C LEU A 198 28.01 -5.65 -17.63
N GLU A 199 28.27 -6.37 -18.71
CA GLU A 199 28.08 -5.83 -20.06
C GLU A 199 26.59 -5.71 -20.41
N GLU A 200 25.76 -6.64 -19.88
CA GLU A 200 24.31 -6.52 -19.96
C GLU A 200 23.83 -5.31 -19.15
N ALA A 201 24.34 -5.09 -17.93
CA ALA A 201 23.98 -3.94 -17.10
C ALA A 201 24.33 -2.61 -17.79
N ARG A 202 25.49 -2.53 -18.47
CA ARG A 202 25.90 -1.36 -19.24
C ARG A 202 24.97 -1.09 -20.43
N ARG A 203 24.61 -2.14 -21.20
CA ARG A 203 23.63 -2.01 -22.30
C ARG A 203 22.27 -1.57 -21.80
N SER A 204 21.78 -2.19 -20.70
CA SER A 204 20.51 -1.85 -20.09
C SER A 204 20.46 -0.41 -19.59
N LEU A 205 21.57 0.11 -19.03
CA LEU A 205 21.67 1.52 -18.63
C LEU A 205 21.49 2.44 -19.87
N ASP A 206 22.18 2.14 -20.96
CA ASP A 206 22.06 2.92 -22.19
C ASP A 206 20.65 2.86 -22.80
N GLU A 207 20.01 1.68 -22.79
CA GLU A 207 18.63 1.48 -23.25
C GLU A 207 17.62 2.23 -22.36
N MET A 208 17.76 2.17 -21.04
CA MET A 208 16.92 2.92 -20.11
C MET A 208 17.02 4.43 -20.37
N LEU A 209 18.26 4.96 -20.45
CA LEU A 209 18.52 6.38 -20.71
C LEU A 209 18.06 6.82 -22.10
N SER A 210 17.92 5.89 -23.04
CA SER A 210 17.36 6.14 -24.39
C SER A 210 15.83 6.13 -24.41
N GLY A 211 15.16 5.99 -23.25
CA GLY A 211 13.71 6.12 -23.12
C GLY A 211 12.94 4.80 -23.06
N MET A 212 13.56 3.69 -22.62
CA MET A 212 12.88 2.39 -22.42
C MET A 212 11.58 2.52 -21.60
N PHE A 213 11.56 3.42 -20.61
CA PHE A 213 10.39 3.72 -19.76
C PHE A 213 9.85 5.15 -19.99
N GLY A 214 10.03 5.68 -21.20
CA GLY A 214 9.63 7.05 -21.53
C GLY A 214 10.35 8.09 -20.64
N ASN A 215 9.65 9.15 -20.25
CA ASN A 215 10.23 10.20 -19.39
C ASN A 215 10.67 9.70 -18.02
N ALA A 216 10.11 8.60 -17.53
CA ALA A 216 10.48 8.05 -16.22
C ALA A 216 11.95 7.58 -16.16
N SER A 217 12.58 7.27 -17.33
CA SER A 217 13.99 6.88 -17.41
C SER A 217 14.92 7.97 -17.97
N SER A 218 14.51 9.23 -17.96
CA SER A 218 15.41 10.36 -18.26
C SER A 218 16.58 10.46 -17.28
N THR A 219 16.36 10.00 -16.07
CA THR A 219 17.38 9.73 -15.04
C THR A 219 17.28 8.26 -14.61
N VAL A 220 18.43 7.60 -14.44
CA VAL A 220 18.55 6.23 -13.93
C VAL A 220 19.40 6.24 -12.67
N VAL A 221 18.85 5.71 -11.59
CA VAL A 221 19.58 5.47 -10.33
C VAL A 221 20.21 4.08 -10.41
N VAL A 222 21.53 4.03 -10.33
CA VAL A 222 22.32 2.79 -10.25
C VAL A 222 22.69 2.54 -8.81
N GLU A 223 22.37 1.36 -8.27
CA GLU A 223 22.57 1.01 -6.86
C GLU A 223 23.37 -0.29 -6.72
N GLU A 224 24.10 -0.41 -5.61
CA GLU A 224 24.57 -1.71 -5.17
C GLU A 224 23.40 -2.62 -4.79
N PHE A 225 23.56 -3.91 -4.99
CA PHE A 225 22.58 -4.89 -4.56
C PHE A 225 22.70 -5.17 -3.06
N LEU A 226 21.61 -5.00 -2.33
CA LEU A 226 21.50 -5.40 -0.94
C LEU A 226 20.98 -6.83 -0.85
N SER A 227 21.65 -7.67 -0.07
CA SER A 227 21.25 -9.06 0.17
C SER A 227 20.66 -9.21 1.57
N GLY A 228 19.42 -9.69 1.64
CA GLY A 228 18.71 -9.87 2.91
C GLY A 228 17.26 -10.28 2.69
N ILE A 229 16.44 -10.14 3.71
CA ILE A 229 15.01 -10.42 3.66
C ILE A 229 14.24 -9.09 3.71
N GLU A 230 13.38 -8.87 2.72
CA GLU A 230 12.58 -7.65 2.64
C GLU A 230 11.41 -7.66 3.63
N CYS A 231 11.03 -6.47 4.09
CA CYS A 231 9.77 -6.21 4.78
C CYS A 231 9.28 -4.79 4.48
N SER A 232 8.00 -4.55 4.72
CA SER A 232 7.33 -3.28 4.55
C SER A 232 6.91 -2.72 5.91
N VAL A 233 7.39 -1.52 6.23
CA VAL A 233 6.99 -0.79 7.43
C VAL A 233 6.18 0.44 7.02
N PHE A 234 5.10 0.69 7.73
CA PHE A 234 4.17 1.79 7.45
C PHE A 234 4.16 2.77 8.59
N VAL A 235 4.20 4.03 8.25
CA VAL A 235 4.16 5.14 9.21
C VAL A 235 3.01 6.06 8.83
N LEU A 236 2.12 6.35 9.77
CA LEU A 236 1.16 7.44 9.66
C LEU A 236 1.77 8.65 10.37
N THR A 237 1.95 9.77 9.67
CA THR A 237 2.54 11.00 10.23
C THR A 237 1.65 12.21 10.03
N ASP A 238 1.79 13.19 10.93
CA ASP A 238 1.01 14.43 10.97
C ASP A 238 1.73 15.66 10.38
N GLY A 239 2.97 15.48 9.89
CA GLY A 239 3.80 16.56 9.34
C GLY A 239 4.36 17.53 10.38
N ARG A 240 4.21 17.25 11.67
CA ARG A 240 4.69 18.08 12.79
C ARG A 240 5.53 17.30 13.81
N GLY A 241 5.96 16.10 13.45
CA GLY A 241 6.78 15.23 14.28
C GLY A 241 6.00 14.11 14.97
N GLY A 242 4.66 14.17 14.97
CA GLY A 242 3.82 13.07 15.41
C GLY A 242 3.80 11.95 14.38
N TYR A 243 3.99 10.70 14.83
CA TYR A 243 3.86 9.53 13.96
C TYR A 243 3.38 8.29 14.72
N ARG A 244 2.84 7.32 13.97
CA ARG A 244 2.50 5.98 14.45
C ARG A 244 3.03 4.96 13.48
N ILE A 245 3.78 3.98 13.99
CA ILE A 245 4.22 2.81 13.21
C ILE A 245 3.08 1.81 13.22
N LEU A 246 2.65 1.39 12.03
CA LEU A 246 1.58 0.42 11.81
C LEU A 246 2.16 -1.00 11.73
N PRO A 247 1.33 -2.06 11.71
CA PRO A 247 1.81 -3.43 11.59
C PRO A 247 2.76 -3.65 10.41
N VAL A 248 3.88 -4.31 10.68
CA VAL A 248 4.87 -4.68 9.64
C VAL A 248 4.33 -5.81 8.80
N ALA A 249 4.58 -5.77 7.49
CA ALA A 249 4.21 -6.82 6.56
C ALA A 249 5.37 -7.21 5.64
N LYS A 250 5.25 -8.37 4.99
CA LYS A 250 6.12 -8.79 3.89
C LYS A 250 5.25 -9.14 2.71
N ASP A 251 5.55 -8.57 1.55
CA ASP A 251 4.91 -8.89 0.28
C ASP A 251 5.70 -9.95 -0.53
N TYR A 252 5.07 -10.46 -1.59
CA TYR A 252 5.63 -11.46 -2.51
C TYR A 252 5.45 -10.95 -3.95
N LYS A 253 6.49 -10.30 -4.49
CA LYS A 253 6.43 -9.53 -5.74
C LYS A 253 6.44 -10.38 -7.00
N ARG A 254 7.10 -11.55 -7.00
CA ARG A 254 7.22 -12.40 -8.19
C ARG A 254 5.93 -13.19 -8.44
N VAL A 255 5.57 -13.33 -9.72
CA VAL A 255 4.33 -14.03 -10.12
C VAL A 255 4.36 -15.54 -9.83
N GLY A 256 5.52 -16.16 -9.90
CA GLY A 256 5.71 -17.60 -9.75
C GLY A 256 6.24 -18.02 -8.39
N GLU A 257 5.96 -19.27 -8.04
CA GLU A 257 6.45 -19.91 -6.82
C GLU A 257 8.00 -19.93 -6.80
N GLY A 258 8.58 -19.84 -5.59
CA GLY A 258 10.02 -19.74 -5.39
C GLY A 258 10.61 -18.45 -5.89
N ASP A 259 9.84 -17.36 -5.88
CA ASP A 259 10.20 -16.03 -6.34
C ASP A 259 10.77 -16.00 -7.76
N LYS A 260 10.05 -16.65 -8.68
CA LYS A 260 10.42 -16.76 -10.08
C LYS A 260 9.48 -15.97 -10.99
N GLY A 261 9.98 -15.67 -12.19
CA GLY A 261 9.22 -14.94 -13.21
C GLY A 261 9.22 -13.43 -12.99
N PRO A 262 8.40 -12.68 -13.75
CA PRO A 262 8.35 -11.22 -13.68
C PRO A 262 7.82 -10.69 -12.34
N ASN A 263 8.22 -9.46 -12.02
CA ASN A 263 7.62 -8.70 -10.91
C ASN A 263 6.16 -8.38 -11.20
N THR A 264 5.37 -8.31 -10.13
CA THR A 264 3.96 -7.93 -10.13
C THR A 264 3.73 -6.79 -9.13
N GLY A 265 2.49 -6.38 -8.94
CA GLY A 265 2.11 -5.51 -7.82
C GLY A 265 2.07 -6.22 -6.46
N GLY A 266 2.37 -7.52 -6.39
CA GLY A 266 2.30 -8.38 -5.21
C GLY A 266 1.28 -9.50 -5.37
N MET A 267 1.70 -10.72 -5.04
CA MET A 267 0.91 -11.97 -5.12
C MET A 267 0.35 -12.40 -3.77
N GLY A 268 0.73 -11.71 -2.71
CA GLY A 268 0.30 -11.95 -1.34
C GLY A 268 1.13 -11.17 -0.34
N ALA A 269 0.70 -11.17 0.91
CA ALA A 269 1.42 -10.57 2.03
C ALA A 269 1.17 -11.33 3.34
N VAL A 270 2.08 -11.18 4.29
CA VAL A 270 2.04 -11.76 5.63
C VAL A 270 2.38 -10.70 6.67
N SER A 271 1.66 -10.68 7.78
CA SER A 271 1.91 -9.86 8.97
C SER A 271 1.55 -10.66 10.23
N PRO A 272 2.37 -10.70 11.30
CA PRO A 272 3.67 -10.04 11.44
C PRO A 272 4.76 -10.73 10.63
N VAL A 273 5.92 -10.07 10.57
CA VAL A 273 7.15 -10.61 9.96
C VAL A 273 8.05 -11.11 11.09
N VAL A 274 8.40 -12.39 11.08
CA VAL A 274 9.04 -13.08 12.22
C VAL A 274 10.38 -12.45 12.66
N PHE A 275 11.16 -11.91 11.72
CA PHE A 275 12.45 -11.28 12.05
C PHE A 275 12.32 -9.80 12.45
N ALA A 276 11.15 -9.19 12.25
CA ALA A 276 10.89 -7.81 12.65
C ALA A 276 10.46 -7.75 14.12
N ASP A 277 11.33 -8.25 14.98
CA ASP A 277 11.18 -8.24 16.44
C ASP A 277 11.40 -6.82 17.03
N ASP A 278 11.20 -6.67 18.34
CA ASP A 278 11.33 -5.39 19.04
C ASP A 278 12.73 -4.78 18.85
N ALA A 279 13.79 -5.59 18.81
CA ALA A 279 15.15 -5.12 18.63
C ALA A 279 15.40 -4.59 17.21
N PHE A 280 14.88 -5.28 16.20
CA PHE A 280 14.94 -4.81 14.82
C PHE A 280 14.10 -3.55 14.63
N MET A 281 12.87 -3.53 15.18
CA MET A 281 11.96 -2.38 15.08
C MET A 281 12.48 -1.15 15.81
N ALA A 282 13.19 -1.30 16.93
CA ALA A 282 13.88 -0.20 17.58
C ALA A 282 14.94 0.45 16.66
N LYS A 283 15.71 -0.35 15.92
CA LYS A 283 16.65 0.17 14.92
C LYS A 283 15.92 0.87 13.75
N VAL A 284 14.80 0.28 13.29
CA VAL A 284 13.97 0.90 12.24
C VAL A 284 13.48 2.27 12.70
N GLU A 285 12.95 2.38 13.90
CA GLU A 285 12.46 3.64 14.44
C GLU A 285 13.58 4.67 14.59
N GLU A 286 14.70 4.29 15.23
CA GLU A 286 15.80 5.20 15.53
C GLU A 286 16.54 5.67 14.26
N ARG A 287 16.81 4.74 13.33
CA ARG A 287 17.72 5.00 12.20
C ARG A 287 17.00 5.36 10.90
N ILE A 288 15.69 5.10 10.81
CA ILE A 288 14.92 5.29 9.57
C ILE A 288 13.69 6.16 9.79
N VAL A 289 12.75 5.75 10.67
CA VAL A 289 11.48 6.48 10.84
C VAL A 289 11.70 7.89 11.34
N ARG A 290 12.41 8.02 12.47
CA ARG A 290 12.67 9.34 13.09
C ARG A 290 13.47 10.26 12.17
N PRO A 291 14.60 9.83 11.58
CA PRO A 291 15.32 10.67 10.63
C PRO A 291 14.51 11.03 9.38
N THR A 292 13.60 10.17 8.94
CA THR A 292 12.69 10.48 7.83
C THR A 292 11.68 11.56 8.20
N VAL A 293 10.99 11.42 9.35
CA VAL A 293 9.99 12.40 9.80
C VAL A 293 10.65 13.73 10.11
N ASP A 294 11.75 13.73 10.86
CA ASP A 294 12.51 14.94 11.22
C ASP A 294 13.12 15.62 9.98
N GLY A 295 13.58 14.80 9.01
CA GLY A 295 14.13 15.28 7.75
C GLY A 295 13.09 15.99 6.89
N LEU A 296 11.88 15.46 6.79
CA LEU A 296 10.78 16.12 6.09
C LEU A 296 10.47 17.48 6.70
N ILE A 297 10.44 17.58 8.03
CA ILE A 297 10.23 18.84 8.74
C ILE A 297 11.39 19.81 8.49
N ALA A 298 12.63 19.33 8.58
CA ALA A 298 13.82 20.14 8.35
C ALA A 298 13.90 20.72 6.93
N ASP A 299 13.41 19.95 5.93
CA ASP A 299 13.29 20.40 4.55
C ASP A 299 12.04 21.28 4.30
N GLY A 300 11.23 21.56 5.34
CA GLY A 300 10.03 22.39 5.25
C GLY A 300 8.83 21.72 4.57
N ILE A 301 8.83 20.39 4.51
CA ILE A 301 7.78 19.59 3.85
C ILE A 301 6.68 19.22 4.84
N ASP A 302 5.46 19.76 4.66
CA ASP A 302 4.28 19.40 5.44
C ASP A 302 3.71 18.06 4.94
N TYR A 303 4.27 16.96 5.44
CA TYR A 303 3.89 15.60 5.07
C TYR A 303 2.84 15.04 6.02
N ARG A 304 1.57 14.91 5.59
CA ARG A 304 0.48 14.36 6.39
C ARG A 304 -0.12 13.16 5.71
N GLY A 305 0.04 12.00 6.30
CA GLY A 305 -0.46 10.75 5.73
C GLY A 305 0.50 9.60 5.90
N PHE A 306 0.42 8.63 5.02
CA PHE A 306 1.22 7.42 5.11
C PHE A 306 2.58 7.56 4.43
N ILE A 307 3.61 7.03 5.08
CA ILE A 307 4.91 6.74 4.48
C ILE A 307 5.08 5.22 4.49
N PHE A 308 5.26 4.63 3.34
CA PHE A 308 5.68 3.25 3.18
C PHE A 308 7.20 3.21 3.11
N LEU A 309 7.80 2.38 3.91
CA LEU A 309 9.23 2.09 3.97
C LEU A 309 9.46 0.66 3.47
N GLY A 310 9.92 0.51 2.22
CA GLY A 310 10.43 -0.77 1.72
C GLY A 310 11.81 -1.02 2.31
N LEU A 311 11.92 -1.97 3.21
CA LEU A 311 13.12 -2.26 3.95
C LEU A 311 13.70 -3.62 3.58
N ILE A 312 15.01 -3.76 3.76
CA ILE A 312 15.71 -5.05 3.73
C ILE A 312 16.53 -5.21 5.01
N ASN A 313 16.42 -6.39 5.64
CA ASN A 313 17.23 -6.77 6.78
C ASN A 313 18.56 -7.33 6.28
N VAL A 314 19.63 -6.54 6.41
CA VAL A 314 21.00 -6.93 6.03
C VAL A 314 21.78 -7.30 7.30
N GLY A 315 21.82 -8.59 7.61
CA GLY A 315 22.58 -9.08 8.78
C GLY A 315 22.09 -8.52 10.14
N GLY A 316 20.81 -8.21 10.28
CA GLY A 316 20.20 -7.64 11.49
C GLY A 316 20.13 -6.10 11.51
N ASP A 317 20.55 -5.45 10.42
CA ASP A 317 20.44 -3.98 10.25
C ASP A 317 19.42 -3.64 9.16
N PRO A 318 18.45 -2.75 9.44
CA PRO A 318 17.50 -2.30 8.44
C PRO A 318 18.13 -1.29 7.48
N MET A 319 17.88 -1.48 6.18
CA MET A 319 18.24 -0.52 5.13
C MET A 319 17.03 -0.21 4.25
N VAL A 320 16.89 1.02 3.78
CA VAL A 320 15.78 1.43 2.92
C VAL A 320 16.09 1.08 1.47
N ILE A 321 15.18 0.32 0.85
CA ILE A 321 15.18 0.03 -0.59
C ILE A 321 14.47 1.14 -1.36
N GLU A 322 13.30 1.56 -0.85
CA GLU A 322 12.44 2.57 -1.47
C GLU A 322 11.44 3.16 -0.46
N TYR A 323 10.93 4.34 -0.78
CA TYR A 323 9.74 4.91 -0.16
C TYR A 323 8.55 4.85 -1.11
N ASN A 324 7.33 4.79 -0.52
CA ASN A 324 6.10 5.14 -1.23
C ASN A 324 5.29 6.12 -0.38
N ALA A 325 4.57 7.03 -1.04
CA ALA A 325 3.83 8.12 -0.40
C ALA A 325 2.40 7.72 0.03
N ARG A 326 2.15 6.43 0.12
CA ARG A 326 0.84 5.80 0.41
C ARG A 326 1.06 4.42 0.99
N MET A 327 -0.03 3.75 1.37
CA MET A 327 0.01 2.34 1.82
C MET A 327 0.39 1.39 0.66
N GLY A 328 0.90 0.21 0.99
CA GLY A 328 1.21 -0.86 0.04
C GLY A 328 -0.05 -1.59 -0.47
N ASP A 329 0.11 -2.35 -1.52
CA ASP A 329 -0.89 -3.26 -2.07
C ASP A 329 -0.16 -4.51 -2.61
N PRO A 330 -0.20 -5.69 -1.92
CA PRO A 330 -1.30 -6.11 -1.03
C PRO A 330 -1.02 -6.04 0.48
N GLU A 331 -0.09 -5.25 0.97
CA GLU A 331 0.20 -5.21 2.40
C GLU A 331 -0.94 -4.59 3.22
N THR A 332 -1.67 -3.62 2.66
CA THR A 332 -2.79 -2.97 3.36
C THR A 332 -3.86 -3.97 3.78
N GLU A 333 -4.07 -5.01 2.98
CA GLU A 333 -5.05 -6.06 3.23
C GLU A 333 -4.76 -6.84 4.52
N VAL A 334 -3.50 -7.00 4.89
CA VAL A 334 -3.11 -7.65 6.14
C VAL A 334 -2.91 -6.65 7.29
N VAL A 335 -2.44 -5.45 6.99
CA VAL A 335 -2.24 -4.39 7.98
C VAL A 335 -3.58 -3.94 8.57
N MET A 336 -4.60 -3.70 7.74
CA MET A 336 -5.93 -3.27 8.19
C MET A 336 -6.63 -4.32 9.06
N LEU A 337 -6.43 -5.60 8.80
CA LEU A 337 -6.93 -6.68 9.65
C LEU A 337 -6.30 -6.67 11.05
N ARG A 338 -5.07 -6.19 11.19
CA ARG A 338 -4.33 -6.15 12.45
C ARG A 338 -4.41 -4.82 13.20
N ILE A 339 -5.08 -3.81 12.68
CA ILE A 339 -5.37 -2.60 13.44
C ILE A 339 -6.63 -2.87 14.29
N ALA A 340 -6.47 -2.98 15.60
CA ALA A 340 -7.56 -3.26 16.54
C ALA A 340 -8.39 -2.01 16.86
N SER A 341 -7.74 -0.84 16.95
CA SER A 341 -8.41 0.44 17.26
C SER A 341 -9.20 1.00 16.07
N ASP A 342 -10.04 2.00 16.32
CA ASP A 342 -10.68 2.82 15.31
C ASP A 342 -9.62 3.62 14.54
N LEU A 343 -9.54 3.43 13.22
CA LEU A 343 -8.54 4.09 12.38
C LEU A 343 -8.94 5.54 12.03
N LEU A 344 -10.24 5.84 11.92
CA LEU A 344 -10.70 7.14 11.40
C LEU A 344 -10.23 8.33 12.26
N PRO A 345 -10.24 8.28 13.62
CA PRO A 345 -9.66 9.34 14.44
C PRO A 345 -8.18 9.58 14.20
N ALA A 346 -7.39 8.52 13.93
CA ALA A 346 -5.97 8.67 13.63
C ALA A 346 -5.74 9.33 12.27
N LEU A 347 -6.56 8.99 11.26
CA LEU A 347 -6.50 9.63 9.94
C LEU A 347 -6.87 11.11 10.01
N GLU A 348 -7.93 11.44 10.75
CA GLU A 348 -8.33 12.83 10.96
C GLU A 348 -7.24 13.62 11.68
N ALA A 349 -6.68 13.08 12.77
CA ALA A 349 -5.63 13.72 13.54
C ALA A 349 -4.35 13.94 12.69
N ALA A 350 -3.95 12.96 11.90
CA ALA A 350 -2.83 13.09 10.97
C ALA A 350 -3.09 14.21 9.95
N ALA A 351 -4.29 14.25 9.35
CA ALA A 351 -4.65 15.28 8.38
C ALA A 351 -4.75 16.68 9.00
N ARG A 352 -5.11 16.80 10.28
CA ARG A 352 -5.10 18.07 11.04
C ARG A 352 -3.69 18.51 11.43
N GLY A 353 -2.72 17.61 11.43
CA GLY A 353 -1.36 17.86 11.95
C GLY A 353 -1.30 17.80 13.48
N ASP A 354 -2.05 16.89 14.10
CA ASP A 354 -2.15 16.72 15.55
C ASP A 354 -2.45 15.26 15.92
N LEU A 355 -1.48 14.37 15.69
CA LEU A 355 -1.59 12.98 16.13
C LEU A 355 -1.56 12.85 17.66
N GLY A 356 -0.94 13.79 18.37
CA GLY A 356 -0.96 13.88 19.82
C GLY A 356 -0.89 12.52 20.53
N ASP A 357 -1.87 12.25 21.39
CA ASP A 357 -2.01 10.99 22.14
C ASP A 357 -2.87 9.92 21.44
N VAL A 358 -3.29 10.16 20.17
CA VAL A 358 -4.08 9.17 19.43
C VAL A 358 -3.29 7.87 19.31
N ARG A 359 -3.87 6.76 19.76
CA ARG A 359 -3.26 5.43 19.72
C ARG A 359 -3.74 4.65 18.51
N VAL A 360 -2.87 3.80 18.01
CA VAL A 360 -3.19 2.75 17.05
C VAL A 360 -2.81 1.42 17.69
N ASP A 361 -3.82 0.72 18.20
CA ASP A 361 -3.62 -0.58 18.84
C ASP A 361 -3.54 -1.67 17.79
N ILE A 362 -2.62 -2.62 18.00
CA ILE A 362 -2.34 -3.70 17.06
C ILE A 362 -2.87 -5.02 17.60
N ASP A 363 -3.65 -5.74 16.80
CA ASP A 363 -4.07 -7.11 17.09
C ASP A 363 -2.84 -8.04 17.03
N PRO A 364 -2.56 -8.81 18.08
CA PRO A 364 -1.40 -9.70 18.12
C PRO A 364 -1.51 -10.90 17.19
N ARG A 365 -2.72 -11.21 16.70
CA ARG A 365 -2.92 -12.30 15.73
C ARG A 365 -2.19 -12.05 14.42
N ALA A 366 -1.96 -13.10 13.68
CA ALA A 366 -1.36 -13.03 12.36
C ALA A 366 -2.43 -12.81 11.27
N ALA A 367 -2.10 -12.02 10.27
CA ALA A 367 -2.92 -11.84 9.07
C ALA A 367 -2.11 -12.19 7.82
N THR A 368 -2.78 -12.82 6.88
CA THR A 368 -2.20 -13.19 5.58
C THR A 368 -3.16 -12.84 4.45
N THR A 369 -2.64 -12.63 3.26
CA THR A 369 -3.44 -12.49 2.05
C THR A 369 -2.82 -13.24 0.89
N VAL A 370 -3.63 -13.88 0.07
CA VAL A 370 -3.25 -14.53 -1.18
C VAL A 370 -4.08 -13.92 -2.30
N ILE A 371 -3.40 -13.42 -3.33
CA ILE A 371 -4.08 -12.72 -4.43
C ILE A 371 -4.49 -13.71 -5.51
N ALA A 372 -5.79 -13.80 -5.75
CA ALA A 372 -6.33 -14.44 -6.94
C ALA A 372 -6.18 -13.51 -8.14
N VAL A 373 -5.44 -13.93 -9.17
CA VAL A 373 -5.10 -13.12 -10.34
C VAL A 373 -5.68 -13.72 -11.62
N SER A 374 -5.91 -12.86 -12.62
CA SER A 374 -6.31 -13.27 -13.98
C SER A 374 -5.19 -14.06 -14.65
N GLY A 375 -5.55 -15.12 -15.37
CA GLY A 375 -4.59 -15.92 -16.13
C GLY A 375 -3.86 -15.07 -17.17
N GLY A 376 -2.53 -15.16 -17.18
CA GLY A 376 -1.65 -14.33 -18.00
C GLY A 376 -1.08 -13.09 -17.30
N TYR A 377 -1.59 -12.69 -16.13
CA TYR A 377 -1.01 -11.61 -15.33
C TYR A 377 0.45 -11.93 -14.90
N PRO A 378 1.39 -10.97 -14.94
CA PRO A 378 1.27 -9.53 -15.19
C PRO A 378 1.32 -9.14 -16.68
N GLY A 379 1.29 -10.10 -17.60
CA GLY A 379 1.19 -9.88 -19.04
C GLY A 379 -0.25 -9.57 -19.50
N LYS A 380 -0.60 -10.06 -20.68
CA LYS A 380 -1.96 -9.90 -21.23
C LYS A 380 -2.92 -10.89 -20.57
N TYR A 381 -4.10 -10.42 -20.19
CA TYR A 381 -5.18 -11.23 -19.58
C TYR A 381 -6.54 -10.79 -20.08
N ALA A 382 -7.52 -11.71 -20.02
CA ALA A 382 -8.92 -11.45 -20.35
C ALA A 382 -9.60 -10.68 -19.19
N LYS A 383 -10.59 -9.86 -19.53
CA LYS A 383 -11.49 -9.15 -18.62
C LYS A 383 -12.92 -9.54 -18.88
N GLY A 384 -13.82 -9.23 -17.93
CA GLY A 384 -15.25 -9.51 -18.08
C GLY A 384 -15.62 -10.97 -17.78
N LEU A 385 -14.71 -11.75 -17.21
CA LEU A 385 -14.98 -13.14 -16.84
C LEU A 385 -15.84 -13.19 -15.57
N PRO A 386 -16.93 -13.96 -15.53
CA PRO A 386 -17.77 -14.09 -14.35
C PRO A 386 -16.99 -14.60 -13.13
N ILE A 387 -17.26 -14.01 -11.99
CA ILE A 387 -16.68 -14.41 -10.70
C ILE A 387 -17.79 -15.04 -9.86
N ALA A 388 -17.55 -16.24 -9.36
CA ALA A 388 -18.39 -16.88 -8.36
C ALA A 388 -17.62 -16.95 -7.04
N ILE A 389 -18.33 -16.64 -5.95
CA ILE A 389 -17.83 -16.73 -4.57
C ILE A 389 -18.77 -17.69 -3.84
N ALA A 390 -18.21 -18.63 -3.07
CA ALA A 390 -19.00 -19.58 -2.29
C ALA A 390 -19.87 -18.85 -1.24
N ASP A 391 -21.04 -19.41 -0.93
CA ASP A 391 -21.99 -18.82 0.02
C ASP A 391 -21.46 -18.73 1.46
N SER A 392 -20.46 -19.53 1.82
CA SER A 392 -19.80 -19.51 3.12
C SER A 392 -18.29 -19.43 2.95
N LEU A 393 -17.67 -18.56 3.74
CA LEU A 393 -16.22 -18.43 3.85
C LEU A 393 -15.75 -18.99 5.21
N PRO A 394 -14.49 -19.45 5.33
CA PRO A 394 -13.92 -19.81 6.62
C PRO A 394 -13.97 -18.63 7.62
N GLU A 395 -13.98 -18.94 8.91
CA GLU A 395 -13.90 -17.93 9.96
C GLU A 395 -12.63 -17.10 9.85
N GLY A 396 -12.71 -15.80 10.17
CA GLY A 396 -11.60 -14.86 10.11
C GLY A 396 -11.19 -14.44 8.68
N VAL A 397 -11.93 -14.89 7.65
CA VAL A 397 -11.67 -14.52 6.25
C VAL A 397 -12.40 -13.24 5.87
N THR A 398 -11.68 -12.37 5.17
CA THR A 398 -12.21 -11.18 4.49
C THR A 398 -11.73 -11.15 3.05
N LEU A 399 -12.64 -10.94 2.09
CA LEU A 399 -12.29 -10.76 0.68
C LEU A 399 -12.22 -9.28 0.36
N PHE A 400 -11.02 -8.83 -0.07
CA PHE A 400 -10.87 -7.47 -0.57
C PHE A 400 -10.83 -7.48 -2.09
N HIS A 401 -11.82 -6.82 -2.71
CA HIS A 401 -11.91 -6.72 -4.15
C HIS A 401 -10.86 -5.72 -4.69
N ALA A 402 -10.25 -6.09 -5.81
CA ALA A 402 -9.32 -5.25 -6.55
C ALA A 402 -9.83 -5.10 -8.00
N GLY A 403 -9.33 -5.88 -8.93
CA GLY A 403 -9.73 -5.85 -10.33
C GLY A 403 -11.08 -6.53 -10.58
N THR A 404 -12.13 -6.01 -9.98
CA THR A 404 -13.51 -6.47 -10.15
C THR A 404 -14.45 -5.33 -10.52
N THR A 405 -15.53 -5.63 -11.23
CA THR A 405 -16.61 -4.69 -11.51
C THR A 405 -17.96 -5.41 -11.53
N ALA A 406 -19.01 -4.68 -11.15
CA ALA A 406 -20.37 -5.16 -11.27
C ALA A 406 -20.83 -5.10 -12.75
N SER A 407 -21.56 -6.13 -13.19
CA SER A 407 -22.21 -6.19 -14.49
C SER A 407 -23.68 -6.59 -14.33
N ALA A 408 -24.45 -6.56 -15.41
CA ALA A 408 -25.85 -7.03 -15.40
C ALA A 408 -25.98 -8.51 -15.00
N GLY A 409 -24.93 -9.31 -15.21
CA GLY A 409 -24.88 -10.75 -14.88
C GLY A 409 -24.20 -11.07 -13.55
N GLY A 410 -23.83 -10.07 -12.74
CA GLY A 410 -23.12 -10.25 -11.48
C GLY A 410 -21.70 -9.68 -11.50
N LEU A 411 -20.86 -10.18 -10.63
CA LEU A 411 -19.47 -9.74 -10.50
C LEU A 411 -18.59 -10.31 -11.63
N VAL A 412 -17.72 -9.48 -12.22
CA VAL A 412 -16.79 -9.90 -13.28
C VAL A 412 -15.38 -9.34 -13.06
N THR A 413 -14.37 -9.99 -13.66
CA THR A 413 -12.99 -9.53 -13.63
C THR A 413 -12.82 -8.25 -14.45
N SER A 414 -12.05 -7.28 -13.93
CA SER A 414 -11.71 -6.04 -14.63
C SER A 414 -10.21 -5.71 -14.61
N GLY A 415 -9.42 -6.44 -13.81
CA GLY A 415 -7.99 -6.22 -13.63
C GLY A 415 -7.16 -7.50 -13.55
N GLY A 416 -5.85 -7.34 -13.39
CA GLY A 416 -4.91 -8.45 -13.26
C GLY A 416 -4.98 -9.12 -11.88
N ARG A 417 -4.82 -8.35 -10.80
CA ARG A 417 -5.13 -8.78 -9.44
C ARG A 417 -6.63 -8.59 -9.23
N VAL A 418 -7.34 -9.66 -8.93
CA VAL A 418 -8.81 -9.69 -8.94
C VAL A 418 -9.39 -9.58 -7.54
N ILE A 419 -9.01 -10.49 -6.65
CA ILE A 419 -9.47 -10.53 -5.26
C ILE A 419 -8.30 -10.90 -4.36
N ALA A 420 -8.12 -10.17 -3.26
CA ALA A 420 -7.26 -10.51 -2.15
C ALA A 420 -8.05 -11.38 -1.15
N CYS A 421 -7.64 -12.63 -1.03
CA CYS A 421 -8.21 -13.59 -0.09
C CYS A 421 -7.43 -13.51 1.21
N SER A 422 -7.94 -12.72 2.17
CA SER A 422 -7.24 -12.34 3.39
C SER A 422 -7.85 -13.04 4.60
N ALA A 423 -7.02 -13.38 5.59
CA ALA A 423 -7.49 -13.99 6.82
C ALA A 423 -6.66 -13.51 8.01
N ILE A 424 -7.29 -13.48 9.19
CA ILE A 424 -6.65 -13.25 10.49
C ILE A 424 -6.88 -14.47 11.39
N ALA A 425 -5.80 -14.97 12.02
CA ALA A 425 -5.85 -16.14 12.87
C ALA A 425 -4.74 -16.10 13.94
N PRO A 426 -4.77 -16.94 14.99
CA PRO A 426 -3.77 -16.92 16.05
C PRO A 426 -2.33 -17.07 15.56
N THR A 427 -2.08 -17.86 14.52
CA THR A 427 -0.74 -18.09 13.94
C THR A 427 -0.71 -17.77 12.44
N VAL A 428 0.51 -17.53 11.92
CA VAL A 428 0.72 -17.35 10.46
C VAL A 428 0.26 -18.59 9.70
N GLY A 429 0.53 -19.79 10.22
CA GLY A 429 0.12 -21.04 9.59
C GLY A 429 -1.40 -21.19 9.47
N ASP A 430 -2.14 -20.87 10.52
CA ASP A 430 -3.61 -20.90 10.53
C ASP A 430 -4.20 -19.83 9.60
N ALA A 431 -3.64 -18.62 9.61
CA ALA A 431 -4.07 -17.54 8.72
C ALA A 431 -3.84 -17.91 7.25
N LEU A 432 -2.69 -18.51 6.90
CA LEU A 432 -2.41 -19.01 5.54
C LEU A 432 -3.39 -20.10 5.13
N ALA A 433 -3.68 -21.05 6.01
CA ALA A 433 -4.64 -22.12 5.73
C ALA A 433 -6.03 -21.52 5.40
N ALA A 434 -6.48 -20.53 6.18
CA ALA A 434 -7.75 -19.84 5.94
C ALA A 434 -7.72 -19.01 4.65
N SER A 435 -6.62 -18.27 4.35
CA SER A 435 -6.45 -17.52 3.11
C SER A 435 -6.50 -18.42 1.88
N TYR A 436 -5.85 -19.59 1.91
CA TYR A 436 -5.90 -20.54 0.81
C TYR A 436 -7.29 -21.17 0.63
N ALA A 437 -7.97 -21.51 1.73
CA ALA A 437 -9.37 -21.98 1.65
C ALA A 437 -10.29 -20.89 1.06
N ALA A 438 -10.02 -19.61 1.36
CA ALA A 438 -10.74 -18.49 0.74
C ALA A 438 -10.44 -18.36 -0.76
N VAL A 439 -9.20 -18.60 -1.19
CA VAL A 439 -8.86 -18.65 -2.63
C VAL A 439 -9.66 -19.74 -3.33
N ASP A 440 -9.81 -20.92 -2.71
CA ASP A 440 -10.59 -22.02 -3.30
C ASP A 440 -12.09 -21.70 -3.36
N ALA A 441 -12.61 -20.87 -2.45
CA ALA A 441 -13.99 -20.40 -2.44
C ALA A 441 -14.28 -19.35 -3.54
N VAL A 442 -13.27 -18.79 -4.18
CA VAL A 442 -13.40 -17.81 -5.28
C VAL A 442 -13.09 -18.51 -6.60
N SER A 443 -13.96 -18.43 -7.59
CA SER A 443 -13.75 -19.04 -8.90
C SER A 443 -14.02 -18.06 -10.05
N PHE A 444 -13.15 -18.07 -11.03
CA PHE A 444 -13.31 -17.46 -12.35
C PHE A 444 -12.38 -18.17 -13.34
N GLU A 445 -12.68 -18.06 -14.62
CA GLU A 445 -11.92 -18.75 -15.65
C GLU A 445 -10.45 -18.31 -15.68
N ASN A 446 -9.54 -19.28 -15.78
CA ASN A 446 -8.08 -19.08 -15.77
C ASN A 446 -7.53 -18.38 -14.51
N LYS A 447 -8.21 -18.51 -13.36
CA LYS A 447 -7.70 -18.04 -12.08
C LYS A 447 -6.31 -18.64 -11.79
N ASN A 448 -5.37 -17.78 -11.35
CA ASN A 448 -4.06 -18.19 -10.87
C ASN A 448 -3.75 -17.53 -9.52
N PHE A 449 -2.83 -18.13 -8.75
CA PHE A 449 -2.34 -17.62 -7.47
C PHE A 449 -1.05 -18.36 -7.08
N ARG A 450 -0.27 -17.82 -6.15
CA ARG A 450 0.92 -18.50 -5.58
C ARG A 450 0.53 -19.40 -4.42
N ARG A 451 1.14 -20.59 -4.34
CA ARG A 451 0.90 -21.61 -3.28
C ARG A 451 1.99 -21.63 -2.20
N ASP A 452 2.96 -20.72 -2.27
CA ASP A 452 4.12 -20.67 -1.39
C ASP A 452 4.22 -19.38 -0.57
N ILE A 453 3.15 -18.55 -0.54
CA ILE A 453 3.09 -17.35 0.29
C ILE A 453 3.33 -17.72 1.76
N GLY A 454 4.26 -17.03 2.43
CA GLY A 454 4.59 -17.21 3.85
C GLY A 454 5.48 -18.40 4.18
N ARG A 455 5.79 -19.29 3.24
CA ARG A 455 6.61 -20.49 3.53
C ARG A 455 8.01 -20.16 4.00
N ASP A 456 8.62 -19.14 3.43
CA ASP A 456 9.94 -18.65 3.83
C ASP A 456 9.94 -18.13 5.26
N LEU A 457 8.91 -17.39 5.67
CA LEU A 457 8.77 -16.87 7.04
C LEU A 457 8.52 -18.00 8.06
N LEU A 458 7.71 -19.01 7.69
CA LEU A 458 7.49 -20.20 8.53
C LEU A 458 8.76 -21.02 8.72
N ALA A 459 9.70 -20.97 7.78
CA ALA A 459 10.98 -21.67 7.88
C ALA A 459 12.01 -20.94 8.77
N LEU A 460 11.77 -19.69 9.12
CA LEU A 460 12.64 -18.88 9.99
C LEU A 460 12.23 -18.93 11.47
N GLY A 461 11.01 -19.29 11.77
CA GLY A 461 10.45 -19.44 13.14
C GLY A 461 10.27 -20.90 13.50
#